data_61f5b8e08db1c861a7836feb3fed6c3d
#
_entry.id   61f5b8e08db1c861a7836feb3fed6c3d
#
_cell.length_a   1.000
_cell.length_b   1.000
_cell.length_c   1.000
_cell.angle_alpha   90.00
_cell.angle_beta   90.00
_cell.angle_gamma   90.00
#
_symmetry.space_group_name_H-M   'P 1'
#
loop_
_entity.id
_entity.type
_entity.pdbx_description
1 polymer ?
#
loop_
_entity_poly.entity_id
_entity_poly.type
_entity_poly.pdbx_seq_one_letter_code
_entity_poly.pdbx_strand_id
1 'polypeptide(L)'
;MSSLELRGITVRYGRFTAVENVDLLVPEGTVTGLVGGSGSGKSTLGKAVVGLAPMRSGRVLVAGSDAGRRRGRSPVQLVFQNPYASLDPRMTIGATVAEALPREAVSREAPTRKAPARERRAARDAEVARYLELVGIDPARAVLTPDALSGGQRQRVALARALAARPAVLIADEITSALDVSVQGAVLNLLRRLQRELGFAMLFISHNLAVVRYLSDQVAVMDGGHLVECGPTERVLERPEHPTTRNLISCVPTLALAEEAS
;
A
#
# COMPACT_ATOMS: atom_id res chain seq x y z
N MET A 1 -12.19 -11.35 -8.53
CA MET A 1 -12.37 -10.94 -7.13
C MET A 1 -11.03 -11.02 -6.43
N SER A 2 -10.56 -9.93 -5.84
CA SER A 2 -9.14 -9.73 -5.47
C SER A 2 -8.97 -9.45 -3.98
N SER A 3 -9.27 -10.44 -3.11
CA SER A 3 -9.00 -10.39 -1.67
C SER A 3 -7.56 -10.83 -1.37
N LEU A 4 -6.99 -10.32 -0.26
CA LEU A 4 -5.76 -10.85 0.34
C LEU A 4 -6.13 -11.64 1.57
N GLU A 5 -5.67 -12.89 1.63
CA GLU A 5 -5.83 -13.73 2.81
C GLU A 5 -4.48 -14.23 3.30
N LEU A 6 -4.18 -13.94 4.54
CA LEU A 6 -2.99 -14.41 5.24
C LEU A 6 -3.43 -15.55 6.16
N ARG A 7 -2.75 -16.70 6.10
CA ARG A 7 -3.04 -17.87 6.90
C ARG A 7 -1.80 -18.33 7.66
N GLY A 8 -1.83 -18.22 8.97
CA GLY A 8 -0.80 -18.71 9.88
C GLY A 8 0.59 -18.13 9.63
N ILE A 9 0.67 -16.83 9.24
CA ILE A 9 1.93 -16.18 8.88
C ILE A 9 2.84 -16.09 10.09
N THR A 10 4.03 -16.71 9.98
CA THR A 10 5.09 -16.60 10.99
C THR A 10 6.38 -16.13 10.32
N VAL A 11 6.97 -15.06 10.85
CA VAL A 11 8.23 -14.49 10.37
C VAL A 11 9.26 -14.50 11.50
N ARG A 12 10.46 -15.04 11.21
CA ARG A 12 11.55 -15.12 12.19
C ARG A 12 12.86 -14.61 11.62
N TYR A 13 13.58 -13.87 12.44
CA TYR A 13 14.97 -13.43 12.20
C TYR A 13 15.89 -14.09 13.22
N GLY A 14 16.55 -15.17 12.81
CA GLY A 14 17.33 -15.99 13.74
C GLY A 14 16.46 -16.57 14.86
N ARG A 15 16.71 -16.13 16.10
CA ARG A 15 15.92 -16.55 17.30
C ARG A 15 14.74 -15.65 17.59
N PHE A 16 14.66 -14.48 16.99
CA PHE A 16 13.60 -13.50 17.21
C PHE A 16 12.41 -13.79 16.30
N THR A 17 11.22 -13.98 16.87
CA THR A 17 9.96 -14.10 16.15
C THR A 17 9.31 -12.72 16.08
N ALA A 18 9.25 -12.15 14.87
CA ALA A 18 8.71 -10.81 14.64
C ALA A 18 7.22 -10.81 14.33
N VAL A 19 6.70 -11.90 13.79
CA VAL A 19 5.28 -12.15 13.52
C VAL A 19 5.01 -13.61 13.83
N GLU A 20 3.94 -13.91 14.54
CA GLU A 20 3.63 -15.26 15.01
C GLU A 20 2.17 -15.62 14.75
N ASN A 21 1.99 -16.63 13.88
CA ASN A 21 0.71 -17.25 13.56
C ASN A 21 -0.42 -16.26 13.24
N VAL A 22 -0.16 -15.29 12.36
CA VAL A 22 -1.13 -14.25 12.00
C VAL A 22 -2.04 -14.72 10.88
N ASP A 23 -3.36 -14.67 11.15
CA ASP A 23 -4.43 -14.83 10.18
C ASP A 23 -5.08 -13.46 9.93
N LEU A 24 -5.18 -13.02 8.68
CA LEU A 24 -5.78 -11.72 8.33
C LEU A 24 -6.44 -11.81 6.96
N LEU A 25 -7.68 -11.33 6.87
CA LEU A 25 -8.40 -11.14 5.62
C LEU A 25 -8.52 -9.66 5.28
N VAL A 26 -8.09 -9.27 4.09
CA VAL A 26 -8.36 -7.97 3.47
C VAL A 26 -9.37 -8.22 2.35
N PRO A 27 -10.66 -7.88 2.54
CA PRO A 27 -11.69 -8.12 1.53
C PRO A 27 -11.44 -7.33 0.25
N GLU A 28 -11.98 -7.82 -0.85
CA GLU A 28 -11.90 -7.16 -2.14
C GLU A 28 -12.51 -5.76 -2.10
N GLY A 29 -11.84 -4.81 -2.75
CA GLY A 29 -12.34 -3.44 -2.87
C GLY A 29 -12.43 -2.68 -1.56
N THR A 30 -11.87 -3.22 -0.47
CA THR A 30 -11.86 -2.58 0.85
C THR A 30 -10.46 -2.20 1.31
N VAL A 31 -10.43 -1.35 2.33
CA VAL A 31 -9.20 -0.94 3.01
C VAL A 31 -9.19 -1.54 4.41
N THR A 32 -8.19 -2.36 4.71
CA THR A 32 -7.92 -2.83 6.08
C THR A 32 -6.74 -2.05 6.65
N GLY A 33 -6.96 -1.29 7.71
CA GLY A 33 -5.92 -0.59 8.45
C GLY A 33 -5.21 -1.55 9.41
N LEU A 34 -3.90 -1.62 9.35
CA LEU A 34 -3.08 -2.40 10.28
C LEU A 34 -2.37 -1.45 11.23
N VAL A 35 -2.74 -1.51 12.50
CA VAL A 35 -2.23 -0.62 13.56
C VAL A 35 -1.53 -1.39 14.68
N GLY A 36 -0.81 -0.68 15.54
CA GLY A 36 -0.12 -1.26 16.70
C GLY A 36 1.08 -0.41 17.11
N GLY A 37 1.67 -0.72 18.25
CA GLY A 37 2.86 -0.05 18.75
C GLY A 37 4.08 -0.20 17.82
N SER A 38 5.14 0.59 18.12
CA SER A 38 6.43 0.39 17.44
C SER A 38 6.97 -1.01 17.74
N GLY A 39 7.50 -1.69 16.72
CA GLY A 39 8.02 -3.06 16.88
C GLY A 39 6.96 -4.15 16.95
N SER A 40 5.66 -3.87 16.82
CA SER A 40 4.60 -4.90 16.88
C SER A 40 4.55 -5.86 15.67
N GLY A 41 5.40 -5.67 14.65
CA GLY A 41 5.50 -6.60 13.51
C GLY A 41 4.78 -6.17 12.23
N LYS A 42 4.07 -5.03 12.19
CA LYS A 42 3.26 -4.56 11.04
C LYS A 42 4.01 -4.51 9.71
N SER A 43 5.12 -3.74 9.67
CA SER A 43 5.92 -3.62 8.44
C SER A 43 6.60 -4.94 8.08
N THR A 44 6.91 -5.79 9.07
CA THR A 44 7.43 -7.13 8.85
C THR A 44 6.39 -8.01 8.17
N LEU A 45 5.13 -7.95 8.62
CA LEU A 45 4.01 -8.66 7.98
C LEU A 45 3.82 -8.18 6.55
N GLY A 46 3.78 -6.86 6.29
CA GLY A 46 3.68 -6.30 4.94
C GLY A 46 4.81 -6.77 4.01
N LYS A 47 6.06 -6.78 4.52
CA LYS A 47 7.23 -7.28 3.78
C LYS A 47 7.16 -8.77 3.51
N ALA A 48 6.64 -9.57 4.45
CA ALA A 48 6.49 -11.01 4.27
C ALA A 48 5.50 -11.35 3.14
N VAL A 49 4.40 -10.58 3.04
CA VAL A 49 3.39 -10.75 1.99
C VAL A 49 3.97 -10.61 0.58
N VAL A 50 4.95 -9.72 0.39
CA VAL A 50 5.63 -9.50 -0.90
C VAL A 50 6.93 -10.29 -1.05
N GLY A 51 7.25 -11.16 -0.09
CA GLY A 51 8.46 -12.00 -0.13
C GLY A 51 9.76 -11.29 0.25
N LEU A 52 9.68 -10.11 0.88
CA LEU A 52 10.84 -9.32 1.34
C LEU A 52 11.24 -9.61 2.80
N ALA A 53 10.50 -10.45 3.51
CA ALA A 53 10.86 -10.95 4.83
C ALA A 53 10.81 -12.49 4.86
N PRO A 54 11.68 -13.16 5.64
CA PRO A 54 11.78 -14.61 5.67
C PRO A 54 10.59 -15.24 6.40
N MET A 55 9.58 -15.65 5.64
CA MET A 55 8.41 -16.35 6.16
C MET A 55 8.80 -17.78 6.56
N ARG A 56 8.64 -18.12 7.86
CA ARG A 56 8.92 -19.44 8.41
C ARG A 56 7.80 -20.43 8.10
N SER A 57 6.56 -19.97 8.22
CA SER A 57 5.35 -20.75 7.95
C SER A 57 4.20 -19.84 7.53
N GLY A 58 3.13 -20.44 7.02
CA GLY A 58 1.92 -19.78 6.58
C GLY A 58 1.79 -19.72 5.06
N ARG A 59 0.71 -19.10 4.61
CA ARG A 59 0.40 -18.91 3.18
C ARG A 59 -0.18 -17.54 2.93
N VAL A 60 0.20 -16.95 1.80
CA VAL A 60 -0.37 -15.71 1.28
C VAL A 60 -1.23 -16.05 0.07
N LEU A 61 -2.54 -15.83 0.18
CA LEU A 61 -3.47 -16.11 -0.89
C LEU A 61 -4.01 -14.78 -1.46
N VAL A 62 -4.03 -14.66 -2.77
CA VAL A 62 -4.66 -13.53 -3.49
C VAL A 62 -5.72 -14.11 -4.42
N ALA A 63 -6.96 -13.70 -4.23
CA ALA A 63 -8.12 -14.26 -4.93
C ALA A 63 -8.15 -15.80 -4.84
N GLY A 64 -7.90 -16.35 -3.65
CA GLY A 64 -7.86 -17.78 -3.37
C GLY A 64 -6.65 -18.54 -3.91
N SER A 65 -5.75 -17.89 -4.65
CA SER A 65 -4.55 -18.50 -5.23
C SER A 65 -3.30 -18.13 -4.44
N ASP A 66 -2.42 -19.09 -4.19
CA ASP A 66 -1.15 -18.90 -3.49
C ASP A 66 -0.25 -17.92 -4.27
N ALA A 67 0.04 -16.77 -3.67
CA ALA A 67 0.85 -15.72 -4.30
C ALA A 67 2.31 -16.16 -4.49
N GLY A 68 2.85 -17.01 -3.59
CA GLY A 68 4.22 -17.51 -3.67
C GLY A 68 4.45 -18.54 -4.78
N ARG A 69 3.40 -19.19 -5.28
CA ARG A 69 3.48 -20.19 -6.35
C ARG A 69 3.20 -19.64 -7.74
N ARG A 70 2.80 -18.38 -7.86
CA ARG A 70 2.51 -17.77 -9.17
C ARG A 70 3.81 -17.52 -9.94
N ARG A 71 3.84 -18.01 -11.19
CA ARG A 71 4.87 -17.60 -12.16
C ARG A 71 4.48 -16.24 -12.74
N GLY A 72 5.39 -15.27 -12.71
CA GLY A 72 5.18 -13.94 -13.27
C GLY A 72 5.21 -12.84 -12.22
N ARG A 73 4.54 -11.72 -12.49
CA ARG A 73 4.51 -10.57 -11.59
C ARG A 73 3.64 -10.85 -10.36
N SER A 74 4.09 -10.34 -9.23
CA SER A 74 3.30 -10.40 -8.00
C SER A 74 1.99 -9.63 -8.16
N PRO A 75 0.85 -10.21 -7.78
CA PRO A 75 -0.43 -9.49 -7.74
C PRO A 75 -0.51 -8.50 -6.58
N VAL A 76 0.50 -8.49 -5.70
CA VAL A 76 0.62 -7.59 -4.55
C VAL A 76 1.76 -6.61 -4.81
N GLN A 77 1.50 -5.33 -4.59
CA GLN A 77 2.53 -4.29 -4.61
C GLN A 77 2.64 -3.63 -3.24
N LEU A 78 3.88 -3.30 -2.85
CA LEU A 78 4.19 -2.61 -1.60
C LEU A 78 4.74 -1.22 -1.92
N VAL A 79 4.10 -0.20 -1.33
CA VAL A 79 4.62 1.17 -1.30
C VAL A 79 5.24 1.39 0.08
N PHE A 80 6.52 1.73 0.07
CA PHE A 80 7.32 1.90 1.29
C PHE A 80 7.15 3.27 1.92
N GLN A 81 7.41 3.35 3.23
CA GLN A 81 7.43 4.55 4.03
C GLN A 81 8.36 5.64 3.47
N ASN A 82 9.55 5.26 3.02
CA ASN A 82 10.55 6.19 2.50
C ASN A 82 10.56 6.19 0.97
N PRO A 83 10.00 7.23 0.32
CA PRO A 83 10.00 7.32 -1.14
C PRO A 83 11.42 7.49 -1.73
N TYR A 84 12.36 8.02 -0.95
CA TYR A 84 13.77 8.17 -1.39
C TYR A 84 14.44 6.81 -1.59
N ALA A 85 14.12 5.82 -0.74
CA ALA A 85 14.69 4.48 -0.86
C ALA A 85 13.96 3.61 -1.91
N SER A 86 12.80 4.04 -2.38
CA SER A 86 11.97 3.25 -3.31
C SER A 86 12.18 3.59 -4.78
N LEU A 87 12.77 4.75 -5.09
CA LEU A 87 13.03 5.23 -6.44
C LEU A 87 14.54 5.24 -6.71
N ASP A 88 14.98 4.63 -7.83
CA ASP A 88 16.38 4.72 -8.25
C ASP A 88 16.67 6.16 -8.71
N PRO A 89 17.61 6.89 -8.09
CA PRO A 89 17.92 8.27 -8.47
C PRO A 89 18.51 8.42 -9.87
N ARG A 90 18.97 7.31 -10.46
CA ARG A 90 19.55 7.29 -11.82
C ARG A 90 18.49 7.12 -12.91
N MET A 91 17.30 6.69 -12.54
CA MET A 91 16.18 6.48 -13.47
C MET A 91 15.33 7.73 -13.57
N THR A 92 14.84 8.03 -14.77
CA THR A 92 13.81 9.05 -14.93
C THR A 92 12.48 8.56 -14.33
N ILE A 93 11.62 9.50 -13.96
CA ILE A 93 10.27 9.22 -13.43
C ILE A 93 9.49 8.34 -14.40
N GLY A 94 9.52 8.69 -15.69
CA GLY A 94 8.86 7.90 -16.73
C GLY A 94 9.43 6.48 -16.86
N ALA A 95 10.75 6.31 -16.77
CA ALA A 95 11.39 4.99 -16.80
C ALA A 95 10.98 4.14 -15.59
N THR A 96 10.90 4.75 -14.40
CA THR A 96 10.48 4.11 -13.15
C THR A 96 9.04 3.57 -13.25
N VAL A 97 8.11 4.36 -13.78
CA VAL A 97 6.72 3.92 -13.98
C VAL A 97 6.63 2.87 -15.09
N ALA A 98 7.37 3.08 -16.18
CA ALA A 98 7.39 2.19 -17.33
C ALA A 98 7.91 0.77 -16.99
N GLU A 99 8.88 0.63 -16.07
CA GLU A 99 9.38 -0.66 -15.59
C GLU A 99 8.27 -1.51 -14.99
N ALA A 100 7.32 -0.89 -14.31
CA ALA A 100 6.21 -1.56 -13.65
C ALA A 100 5.07 -1.96 -14.61
N LEU A 101 5.02 -1.43 -15.83
CA LEU A 101 3.95 -1.78 -16.79
C LEU A 101 4.04 -3.26 -17.20
N PRO A 102 2.94 -4.03 -17.18
CA PRO A 102 2.89 -5.36 -17.74
C PRO A 102 3.25 -5.35 -19.24
N ARG A 103 3.98 -6.36 -19.70
CA ARG A 103 4.34 -6.47 -21.13
C ARG A 103 3.11 -6.49 -22.05
N GLU A 104 1.98 -6.96 -21.52
CA GLU A 104 0.69 -7.05 -22.22
C GLU A 104 -0.18 -5.79 -22.04
N ALA A 105 0.14 -4.91 -21.09
CA ALA A 105 -0.62 -3.69 -20.82
C ALA A 105 -0.52 -2.65 -21.94
N VAL A 106 0.49 -2.79 -22.78
CA VAL A 106 0.64 -2.04 -24.03
C VAL A 106 -0.45 -2.40 -25.06
N SER A 107 -1.45 -3.26 -24.71
CA SER A 107 -2.32 -3.96 -25.64
C SER A 107 -3.82 -3.93 -25.36
N ARG A 108 -4.41 -2.94 -24.66
CA ARG A 108 -5.89 -2.85 -24.66
C ARG A 108 -6.46 -2.23 -25.94
N GLU A 109 -5.66 -1.44 -26.67
CA GLU A 109 -5.95 -0.89 -28.00
C GLU A 109 -4.67 -0.81 -28.87
N ALA A 110 -3.57 -1.35 -28.42
CA ALA A 110 -2.26 -1.20 -29.02
C ALA A 110 -1.82 -2.45 -29.77
N PRO A 111 -0.94 -2.25 -30.74
CA PRO A 111 -0.57 -3.24 -31.74
C PRO A 111 -0.03 -4.51 -31.11
N THR A 112 -0.42 -5.61 -31.68
CA THR A 112 0.05 -6.96 -31.38
C THR A 112 1.56 -7.00 -31.20
N ARG A 113 2.10 -8.04 -30.57
CA ARG A 113 3.54 -8.33 -30.42
C ARG A 113 4.34 -8.14 -31.72
N LYS A 114 3.63 -8.04 -32.87
CA LYS A 114 4.15 -7.79 -34.23
C LYS A 114 4.22 -6.31 -34.62
N ALA A 115 3.71 -5.38 -33.77
CA ALA A 115 3.76 -3.96 -34.09
C ALA A 115 5.17 -3.39 -34.14
N PRO A 116 5.41 -2.35 -34.95
CA PRO A 116 6.67 -1.65 -35.03
C PRO A 116 7.15 -1.16 -33.65
N ALA A 117 8.45 -1.16 -33.41
CA ALA A 117 9.04 -0.74 -32.12
C ALA A 117 8.63 0.69 -31.73
N ARG A 118 8.44 1.57 -32.71
CA ARG A 118 8.01 2.96 -32.51
C ARG A 118 6.59 3.03 -31.92
N GLU A 119 5.65 2.24 -32.43
CA GLU A 119 4.27 2.20 -31.95
C GLU A 119 4.19 1.63 -30.53
N ARG A 120 4.95 0.56 -30.25
CA ARG A 120 5.03 -0.01 -28.90
C ARG A 120 5.60 0.99 -27.90
N ARG A 121 6.59 1.78 -28.30
CA ARG A 121 7.15 2.84 -27.46
C ARG A 121 6.12 3.93 -27.19
N ALA A 122 5.46 4.44 -28.21
CA ALA A 122 4.42 5.46 -28.07
C ALA A 122 3.28 5.02 -27.16
N ALA A 123 2.81 3.76 -27.30
CA ALA A 123 1.78 3.21 -26.43
C ALA A 123 2.26 3.08 -24.98
N ARG A 124 3.53 2.71 -24.77
CA ARG A 124 4.13 2.66 -23.42
C ARG A 124 4.23 4.04 -22.80
N ASP A 125 4.67 5.04 -23.57
CA ASP A 125 4.79 6.42 -23.11
C ASP A 125 3.41 7.00 -22.76
N ALA A 126 2.37 6.68 -23.52
CA ALA A 126 0.99 7.06 -23.23
C ALA A 126 0.47 6.44 -21.93
N GLU A 127 0.75 5.15 -21.66
CA GLU A 127 0.39 4.51 -20.39
C GLU A 127 1.16 5.14 -19.22
N VAL A 128 2.44 5.48 -19.38
CA VAL A 128 3.22 6.20 -18.37
C VAL A 128 2.57 7.55 -18.05
N ALA A 129 2.24 8.32 -19.09
CA ALA A 129 1.57 9.62 -18.95
C ALA A 129 0.27 9.47 -18.15
N ARG A 130 -0.57 8.50 -18.51
CA ARG A 130 -1.83 8.20 -17.81
C ARG A 130 -1.64 7.91 -16.31
N TYR A 131 -0.63 7.11 -15.92
CA TYR A 131 -0.36 6.82 -14.50
C TYR A 131 0.20 8.03 -13.75
N LEU A 132 0.99 8.90 -14.41
CA LEU A 132 1.45 10.15 -13.82
C LEU A 132 0.29 11.13 -13.59
N GLU A 133 -0.60 11.31 -14.58
CA GLU A 133 -1.82 12.13 -14.45
C GLU A 133 -2.72 11.60 -13.33
N LEU A 134 -2.91 10.29 -13.23
CA LEU A 134 -3.72 9.62 -12.22
C LEU A 134 -3.30 10.00 -10.80
N VAL A 135 -2.00 10.20 -10.57
CA VAL A 135 -1.45 10.63 -9.27
C VAL A 135 -1.23 12.15 -9.18
N GLY A 136 -1.67 12.91 -10.18
CA GLY A 136 -1.54 14.37 -10.22
C GLY A 136 -0.10 14.86 -10.44
N ILE A 137 0.66 14.15 -11.26
CA ILE A 137 1.98 14.56 -11.76
C ILE A 137 1.86 14.88 -13.24
N ASP A 138 2.34 16.06 -13.65
CA ASP A 138 2.39 16.43 -15.07
C ASP A 138 3.24 15.44 -15.87
N PRO A 139 2.71 14.84 -16.95
CA PRO A 139 3.45 13.90 -17.80
C PRO A 139 4.74 14.49 -18.39
N ALA A 140 4.80 15.80 -18.61
CA ALA A 140 6.02 16.48 -19.09
C ALA A 140 7.22 16.26 -18.15
N ARG A 141 6.96 15.96 -16.87
CA ARG A 141 7.99 15.66 -15.88
C ARG A 141 8.54 14.23 -15.97
N ALA A 142 8.03 13.40 -16.87
CA ALA A 142 8.51 12.01 -17.04
C ALA A 142 10.01 11.91 -17.34
N VAL A 143 10.60 12.96 -17.93
CA VAL A 143 12.03 13.03 -18.25
C VAL A 143 12.92 13.40 -17.06
N LEU A 144 12.34 13.91 -15.97
CA LEU A 144 13.07 14.31 -14.77
C LEU A 144 13.48 13.08 -13.94
N THR A 145 14.52 13.24 -13.14
CA THR A 145 14.92 12.29 -12.09
C THR A 145 14.20 12.57 -10.78
N PRO A 146 14.13 11.62 -9.84
CA PRO A 146 13.47 11.81 -8.55
C PRO A 146 13.98 13.02 -7.75
N ASP A 147 15.25 13.41 -7.92
CA ASP A 147 15.85 14.54 -7.19
C ASP A 147 15.20 15.89 -7.50
N ALA A 148 14.61 16.02 -8.69
CA ALA A 148 13.89 17.22 -9.10
C ALA A 148 12.47 17.35 -8.47
N LEU A 149 12.05 16.37 -7.64
CA LEU A 149 10.72 16.31 -7.06
C LEU A 149 10.73 16.59 -5.55
N SER A 150 9.64 17.19 -5.05
CA SER A 150 9.38 17.25 -3.60
C SER A 150 9.07 15.86 -3.03
N GLY A 151 9.15 15.70 -1.69
CA GLY A 151 8.85 14.44 -1.00
C GLY A 151 7.46 13.89 -1.36
N GLY A 152 6.42 14.74 -1.33
CA GLY A 152 5.06 14.34 -1.72
C GLY A 152 4.93 13.97 -3.20
N GLN A 153 5.65 14.63 -4.10
CA GLN A 153 5.69 14.26 -5.52
C GLN A 153 6.38 12.91 -5.72
N ARG A 154 7.49 12.65 -5.01
CA ARG A 154 8.16 11.33 -5.04
C ARG A 154 7.23 10.23 -4.55
N GLN A 155 6.47 10.49 -3.48
CA GLN A 155 5.48 9.52 -2.96
C GLN A 155 4.40 9.22 -4.00
N ARG A 156 3.92 10.23 -4.71
CA ARG A 156 2.94 10.06 -5.80
C ARG A 156 3.53 9.25 -6.97
N VAL A 157 4.80 9.46 -7.32
CA VAL A 157 5.48 8.65 -8.35
C VAL A 157 5.66 7.20 -7.90
N ALA A 158 6.01 6.95 -6.63
CA ALA A 158 6.06 5.60 -6.08
C ALA A 158 4.70 4.90 -6.13
N LEU A 159 3.62 5.65 -5.86
CA LEU A 159 2.25 5.16 -6.01
C LEU A 159 1.90 4.88 -7.48
N ALA A 160 2.25 5.77 -8.41
CA ALA A 160 2.06 5.56 -9.86
C ALA A 160 2.77 4.27 -10.33
N ARG A 161 4.01 4.05 -9.90
CA ARG A 161 4.79 2.82 -10.19
C ARG A 161 4.06 1.58 -9.67
N ALA A 162 3.59 1.60 -8.42
CA ALA A 162 2.86 0.47 -7.84
C ALA A 162 1.56 0.17 -8.61
N LEU A 163 0.79 1.20 -8.96
CA LEU A 163 -0.47 1.07 -9.70
C LEU A 163 -0.25 0.67 -11.17
N ALA A 164 0.86 1.08 -11.78
CA ALA A 164 1.24 0.69 -13.14
C ALA A 164 1.42 -0.83 -13.27
N ALA A 165 1.78 -1.52 -12.19
CA ALA A 165 1.83 -2.97 -12.14
C ALA A 165 0.43 -3.64 -12.19
N ARG A 166 -0.66 -2.86 -12.09
CA ARG A 166 -2.06 -3.31 -12.01
C ARG A 166 -2.27 -4.35 -10.89
N PRO A 167 -1.95 -3.97 -9.64
CA PRO A 167 -2.02 -4.90 -8.53
C PRO A 167 -3.47 -5.27 -8.21
N ALA A 168 -3.68 -6.50 -7.76
CA ALA A 168 -4.92 -6.93 -7.12
C ALA A 168 -4.99 -6.40 -5.67
N VAL A 169 -3.82 -6.29 -5.03
CA VAL A 169 -3.66 -5.83 -3.64
C VAL A 169 -2.54 -4.80 -3.56
N LEU A 170 -2.80 -3.68 -2.90
CA LEU A 170 -1.80 -2.68 -2.55
C LEU A 170 -1.52 -2.71 -1.05
N ILE A 171 -0.26 -2.81 -0.67
CA ILE A 171 0.17 -2.60 0.71
C ILE A 171 0.80 -1.22 0.78
N ALA A 172 0.29 -0.36 1.66
CA ALA A 172 0.78 0.99 1.89
C ALA A 172 1.40 1.05 3.30
N ASP A 173 2.73 0.97 3.40
CA ASP A 173 3.45 0.92 4.67
C ASP A 173 3.93 2.32 5.06
N GLU A 174 3.23 2.95 6.02
CA GLU A 174 3.52 4.27 6.60
C GLU A 174 3.80 5.38 5.57
N ILE A 175 3.12 5.33 4.42
CA ILE A 175 3.42 6.15 3.23
C ILE A 175 3.30 7.66 3.43
N THR A 176 2.78 8.13 4.55
CA THR A 176 2.60 9.55 4.83
C THR A 176 3.41 10.05 6.03
N SER A 177 4.08 9.16 6.79
CA SER A 177 4.77 9.52 8.04
C SER A 177 5.95 10.50 7.86
N ALA A 178 6.56 10.52 6.68
CA ALA A 178 7.69 11.40 6.34
C ALA A 178 7.26 12.70 5.63
N LEU A 179 5.96 12.98 5.54
CA LEU A 179 5.40 14.14 4.83
C LEU A 179 4.83 15.17 5.81
N ASP A 180 4.90 16.44 5.41
CA ASP A 180 4.23 17.52 6.11
C ASP A 180 2.72 17.30 6.18
N VAL A 181 2.06 17.78 7.23
CA VAL A 181 0.62 17.56 7.50
C VAL A 181 -0.26 17.94 6.31
N SER A 182 0.01 19.07 5.65
CA SER A 182 -0.74 19.53 4.48
C SER A 182 -0.60 18.60 3.26
N VAL A 183 0.60 18.08 3.03
CA VAL A 183 0.90 17.14 1.95
C VAL A 183 0.34 15.75 2.26
N GLN A 184 0.37 15.35 3.54
CA GLN A 184 -0.19 14.09 4.01
C GLN A 184 -1.67 13.95 3.64
N GLY A 185 -2.51 14.96 3.97
CA GLY A 185 -3.94 14.97 3.62
C GLY A 185 -4.18 14.80 2.11
N ALA A 186 -3.41 15.50 1.28
CA ALA A 186 -3.53 15.41 -0.17
C ALA A 186 -3.18 14.00 -0.71
N VAL A 187 -2.16 13.33 -0.14
CA VAL A 187 -1.79 11.95 -0.52
C VAL A 187 -2.83 10.94 -0.05
N LEU A 188 -3.41 11.11 1.14
CA LEU A 188 -4.46 10.23 1.66
C LEU A 188 -5.74 10.33 0.84
N ASN A 189 -6.17 11.56 0.50
CA ASN A 189 -7.32 11.79 -0.37
C ASN A 189 -7.12 11.17 -1.76
N LEU A 190 -5.92 11.34 -2.32
CA LEU A 190 -5.55 10.70 -3.58
C LEU A 190 -5.65 9.18 -3.47
N LEU A 191 -5.08 8.57 -2.44
CA LEU A 191 -5.08 7.12 -2.24
C LEU A 191 -6.51 6.58 -2.10
N ARG A 192 -7.37 7.26 -1.31
CA ARG A 192 -8.78 6.90 -1.14
C ARG A 192 -9.55 6.96 -2.44
N ARG A 193 -9.35 8.01 -3.24
CA ARG A 193 -9.96 8.15 -4.57
C ARG A 193 -9.53 7.00 -5.48
N LEU A 194 -8.22 6.76 -5.60
CA LEU A 194 -7.67 5.71 -6.46
C LEU A 194 -8.13 4.31 -6.06
N GLN A 195 -8.22 4.04 -4.77
CA GLN A 195 -8.71 2.78 -4.26
C GLN A 195 -10.17 2.54 -4.69
N ARG A 196 -11.04 3.56 -4.58
CA ARG A 196 -12.44 3.49 -5.01
C ARG A 196 -12.61 3.36 -6.53
N GLU A 197 -11.82 4.12 -7.30
CA GLU A 197 -11.90 4.12 -8.76
C GLU A 197 -11.36 2.82 -9.37
N LEU A 198 -10.31 2.24 -8.81
CA LEU A 198 -9.63 1.06 -9.35
C LEU A 198 -10.04 -0.26 -8.68
N GLY A 199 -10.70 -0.21 -7.51
CA GLY A 199 -11.29 -1.37 -6.83
C GLY A 199 -10.30 -2.40 -6.28
N PHE A 200 -9.03 -2.07 -6.08
CA PHE A 200 -8.07 -2.97 -5.46
C PHE A 200 -8.29 -3.11 -3.95
N ALA A 201 -7.95 -4.27 -3.38
CA ALA A 201 -7.88 -4.44 -1.94
C ALA A 201 -6.64 -3.74 -1.39
N MET A 202 -6.75 -3.09 -0.21
CA MET A 202 -5.63 -2.35 0.37
C MET A 202 -5.37 -2.74 1.82
N LEU A 203 -4.12 -3.09 2.14
CA LEU A 203 -3.60 -3.17 3.50
C LEU A 203 -2.86 -1.87 3.80
N PHE A 204 -3.44 -1.03 4.65
CA PHE A 204 -2.89 0.27 5.03
C PHE A 204 -2.24 0.19 6.41
N ILE A 205 -0.91 0.25 6.46
CA ILE A 205 -0.13 0.18 7.70
C ILE A 205 0.15 1.59 8.20
N SER A 206 -0.25 1.89 9.43
CA SER A 206 0.01 3.18 10.05
C SER A 206 0.04 3.06 11.58
N HIS A 207 0.77 3.95 12.24
CA HIS A 207 0.69 4.16 13.68
C HIS A 207 -0.29 5.30 14.05
N ASN A 208 -0.81 6.04 13.06
CA ASN A 208 -1.74 7.14 13.26
C ASN A 208 -3.19 6.66 13.12
N LEU A 209 -3.88 6.49 14.26
CA LEU A 209 -5.27 6.01 14.31
C LEU A 209 -6.26 6.96 13.63
N ALA A 210 -6.02 8.28 13.65
CA ALA A 210 -6.90 9.23 12.97
C ALA A 210 -6.88 9.02 11.45
N VAL A 211 -5.70 8.76 10.89
CA VAL A 211 -5.54 8.43 9.46
C VAL A 211 -6.21 7.09 9.13
N VAL A 212 -6.05 6.09 9.99
CA VAL A 212 -6.68 4.77 9.82
C VAL A 212 -8.20 4.88 9.89
N ARG A 213 -8.75 5.62 10.85
CA ARG A 213 -10.19 5.89 10.94
C ARG A 213 -10.74 6.56 9.68
N TYR A 214 -9.98 7.47 9.09
CA TYR A 214 -10.37 8.18 7.88
C TYR A 214 -10.40 7.29 6.63
N LEU A 215 -9.42 6.37 6.51
CA LEU A 215 -9.18 5.64 5.27
C LEU A 215 -9.76 4.22 5.26
N SER A 216 -9.86 3.56 6.43
CA SER A 216 -10.06 2.12 6.51
C SER A 216 -11.51 1.73 6.79
N ASP A 217 -11.96 0.66 6.15
CA ASP A 217 -13.26 0.01 6.39
C ASP A 217 -13.16 -0.97 7.57
N GLN A 218 -12.00 -1.61 7.72
CA GLN A 218 -11.69 -2.53 8.82
C GLN A 218 -10.37 -2.14 9.47
N VAL A 219 -10.21 -2.48 10.75
CA VAL A 219 -8.98 -2.29 11.51
C VAL A 219 -8.52 -3.62 12.07
N ALA A 220 -7.24 -3.89 11.94
CA ALA A 220 -6.52 -5.01 12.52
C ALA A 220 -5.43 -4.47 13.46
N VAL A 221 -5.41 -4.90 14.70
CA VAL A 221 -4.46 -4.43 15.72
C VAL A 221 -3.42 -5.51 15.99
N MET A 222 -2.14 -5.12 15.87
CA MET A 222 -1.01 -5.99 16.19
C MET A 222 -0.32 -5.57 17.48
N ASP A 223 0.05 -6.57 18.28
CA ASP A 223 0.88 -6.41 19.47
C ASP A 223 1.83 -7.59 19.62
N GLY A 224 3.12 -7.32 19.92
CA GLY A 224 4.13 -8.36 20.15
C GLY A 224 4.23 -9.44 19.06
N GLY A 225 3.96 -9.10 17.80
CA GLY A 225 3.96 -10.04 16.68
C GLY A 225 2.65 -10.79 16.42
N HIS A 226 1.62 -10.57 17.25
CA HIS A 226 0.32 -11.22 17.14
C HIS A 226 -0.76 -10.26 16.66
N LEU A 227 -1.78 -10.78 15.98
CA LEU A 227 -3.02 -10.07 15.72
C LEU A 227 -3.92 -10.23 16.96
N VAL A 228 -4.21 -9.12 17.65
CA VAL A 228 -4.92 -9.16 18.93
C VAL A 228 -6.39 -8.72 18.83
N GLU A 229 -6.73 -7.92 17.83
CA GLU A 229 -8.10 -7.50 17.56
C GLU A 229 -8.29 -7.19 16.08
N CYS A 230 -9.46 -7.54 15.52
CA CYS A 230 -9.79 -7.23 14.12
C CYS A 230 -11.31 -7.06 13.96
N GLY A 231 -11.71 -6.09 13.14
CA GLY A 231 -13.13 -5.86 12.86
C GLY A 231 -13.40 -4.56 12.10
N PRO A 232 -14.70 -4.21 11.93
CA PRO A 232 -15.07 -2.93 11.36
C PRO A 232 -14.46 -1.76 12.12
N THR A 233 -14.01 -0.73 11.40
CA THR A 233 -13.25 0.41 11.96
C THR A 233 -14.00 1.06 13.13
N GLU A 234 -15.28 1.34 12.97
CA GLU A 234 -16.10 1.96 14.02
C GLU A 234 -16.17 1.10 15.28
N ARG A 235 -16.40 -0.22 15.14
CA ARG A 235 -16.47 -1.14 16.27
C ARG A 235 -15.14 -1.16 17.04
N VAL A 236 -14.02 -1.37 16.35
CA VAL A 236 -12.69 -1.51 17.00
C VAL A 236 -12.26 -0.20 17.66
N LEU A 237 -12.57 0.96 17.06
CA LEU A 237 -12.14 2.26 17.60
C LEU A 237 -13.09 2.84 18.65
N GLU A 238 -14.39 2.52 18.62
CA GLU A 238 -15.38 3.04 19.58
C GLU A 238 -15.64 2.08 20.74
N ARG A 239 -15.48 0.77 20.51
CA ARG A 239 -15.71 -0.29 21.52
C ARG A 239 -14.57 -1.31 21.52
N PRO A 240 -13.34 -0.87 21.85
CA PRO A 240 -12.18 -1.76 21.86
C PRO A 240 -12.31 -2.85 22.91
N GLU A 241 -12.10 -4.10 22.50
CA GLU A 241 -12.19 -5.26 23.37
C GLU A 241 -10.83 -5.60 24.00
N HIS A 242 -9.72 -5.44 23.23
CA HIS A 242 -8.39 -5.79 23.71
C HIS A 242 -7.72 -4.62 24.48
N PRO A 243 -7.00 -4.89 25.59
CA PRO A 243 -6.30 -3.85 26.36
C PRO A 243 -5.33 -3.00 25.53
N THR A 244 -4.59 -3.62 24.62
CA THR A 244 -3.65 -2.93 23.73
C THR A 244 -4.38 -1.92 22.82
N THR A 245 -5.57 -2.29 22.31
CA THR A 245 -6.39 -1.39 21.50
C THR A 245 -6.84 -0.18 22.29
N ARG A 246 -7.31 -0.39 23.54
CA ARG A 246 -7.70 0.71 24.46
C ARG A 246 -6.52 1.64 24.73
N ASN A 247 -5.34 1.10 24.99
CA ASN A 247 -4.15 1.88 25.22
C ASN A 247 -3.74 2.69 23.98
N LEU A 248 -3.81 2.10 22.78
CA LEU A 248 -3.51 2.81 21.53
C LEU A 248 -4.47 3.99 21.30
N ILE A 249 -5.77 3.80 21.58
CA ILE A 249 -6.78 4.84 21.43
C ILE A 249 -6.59 5.95 22.46
N SER A 250 -6.28 5.63 23.72
CA SER A 250 -6.07 6.62 24.77
C SER A 250 -4.83 7.50 24.56
N CYS A 251 -3.86 7.03 23.79
CA CYS A 251 -2.69 7.81 23.42
C CYS A 251 -2.93 8.79 22.26
N VAL A 252 -4.07 8.72 21.58
CA VAL A 252 -4.45 9.70 20.55
C VAL A 252 -5.02 10.92 21.27
N PRO A 253 -4.42 12.14 21.14
CA PRO A 253 -5.04 13.34 21.69
C PRO A 253 -6.46 13.43 21.15
N THR A 254 -7.45 13.42 22.03
CA THR A 254 -8.83 13.66 21.67
C THR A 254 -8.83 15.07 21.09
N LEU A 255 -9.01 15.21 19.79
CA LEU A 255 -9.51 16.46 19.23
C LEU A 255 -10.88 16.59 19.88
N ALA A 256 -10.92 17.35 20.97
CA ALA A 256 -12.16 17.86 21.51
C ALA A 256 -12.85 18.53 20.32
N LEU A 257 -13.86 17.86 19.78
CA LEU A 257 -14.85 18.54 19.01
C LEU A 257 -15.35 19.61 19.97
N ALA A 258 -14.92 20.86 19.73
CA ALA A 258 -15.55 21.99 20.34
C ALA A 258 -17.02 21.84 19.94
N GLU A 259 -17.84 21.35 20.87
CA GLU A 259 -19.26 21.64 20.87
C GLU A 259 -19.33 23.16 20.97
N GLU A 260 -19.45 23.80 19.82
CA GLU A 260 -19.91 25.18 19.77
C GLU A 260 -21.33 25.15 20.32
N ALA A 261 -21.39 25.48 21.60
CA ALA A 261 -22.62 25.92 22.23
C ALA A 261 -23.17 27.11 21.45
N SER A 262 -24.32 26.91 20.84
CA SER A 262 -25.23 28.01 20.41
C SER A 262 -26.31 28.18 21.40
#